data_5c0d87056dada5d872644a2291f54aa2
#
_entry.id   5c0d87056dada5d872644a2291f54aa2
#
_cell.length_a   1.000
_cell.length_b   1.000
_cell.length_c   1.000
_cell.angle_alpha   90.00
_cell.angle_beta   90.00
_cell.angle_gamma   90.00
#
_symmetry.space_group_name_H-M   'P 1'
#
loop_
_entity.id
_entity.type
_entity.pdbx_description
1 polymer ?
#
loop_
_entity_poly.entity_id
_entity_poly.type
_entity_poly.pdbx_seq_one_letter_code
_entity_poly.pdbx_strand_id
1 'polypeptide(L)'
;MKKDKKLEIKDISISFENKKVLENVSIDLYENELICILGVSGAGKTTLFNIVAGLLEPDGGNVEMDGENINGKCGKVSYMLQKDLLLPHKRIIDNVALPLVIKGENKKKAREIAKPYFKDFGLEGTENLYPSKLSGGMRQRAALLRTYLFSSKVALLDEPFSALDAITKNKIHGWYLNIMKKIKMSTLFITHDIDEAILLSDRIYILAGSPGKIVAQINVDLKNSQNKGYNNEEVIMSEKFIKYKREILKYL
;
A
#
# COMPACT_ATOMS: atom_id res chain seq x y z
N MET A 1 -18.13 8.86 15.57
CA MET A 1 -18.62 8.99 14.18
C MET A 1 -18.30 7.70 13.45
N LYS A 2 -19.27 7.11 12.71
CA LYS A 2 -18.98 5.97 11.84
C LYS A 2 -18.06 6.48 10.72
N LYS A 3 -16.89 5.88 10.54
CA LYS A 3 -16.03 6.19 9.40
C LYS A 3 -16.70 5.66 8.13
N ASP A 4 -16.66 6.43 7.05
CA ASP A 4 -17.21 5.99 5.76
C ASP A 4 -16.31 4.92 5.15
N LYS A 5 -16.93 3.87 4.61
CA LYS A 5 -16.21 2.84 3.88
C LYS A 5 -15.79 3.38 2.51
N LYS A 6 -14.51 3.29 2.20
CA LYS A 6 -13.93 3.73 0.92
C LYS A 6 -13.79 2.60 -0.08
N LEU A 7 -13.44 1.41 0.41
CA LEU A 7 -13.31 0.21 -0.40
C LEU A 7 -13.91 -0.96 0.37
N GLU A 8 -14.77 -1.73 -0.30
CA GLU A 8 -15.33 -2.97 0.23
C GLU A 8 -15.00 -4.11 -0.75
N ILE A 9 -14.34 -5.13 -0.25
CA ILE A 9 -14.07 -6.39 -0.93
C ILE A 9 -15.01 -7.41 -0.31
N LYS A 10 -15.91 -8.01 -1.12
CA LYS A 10 -16.99 -8.89 -0.63
C LYS A 10 -16.89 -10.26 -1.28
N ASP A 11 -16.61 -11.28 -0.49
CA ASP A 11 -16.66 -12.71 -0.82
C ASP A 11 -15.90 -13.08 -2.10
N ILE A 12 -14.75 -12.42 -2.32
CA ILE A 12 -13.92 -12.63 -3.51
C ILE A 12 -13.41 -14.07 -3.54
N SER A 13 -13.69 -14.74 -4.65
CA SER A 13 -13.19 -16.07 -4.96
C SER A 13 -12.64 -16.11 -6.39
N ILE A 14 -11.53 -16.83 -6.60
CA ILE A 14 -10.92 -16.99 -7.92
C ILE A 14 -10.15 -18.31 -8.01
N SER A 15 -10.22 -18.93 -9.19
CA SER A 15 -9.49 -20.15 -9.55
C SER A 15 -8.70 -19.97 -10.84
N PHE A 16 -7.59 -20.68 -10.97
CA PHE A 16 -6.84 -20.81 -12.22
C PHE A 16 -6.65 -22.29 -12.51
N GLU A 17 -6.99 -22.73 -13.73
CA GLU A 17 -6.80 -24.12 -14.17
C GLU A 17 -7.32 -25.15 -13.14
N ASN A 18 -8.53 -24.97 -12.65
CA ASN A 18 -9.18 -25.79 -11.62
C ASN A 18 -8.53 -25.74 -10.22
N LYS A 19 -7.54 -24.88 -9.98
CA LYS A 19 -6.96 -24.64 -8.66
C LYS A 19 -7.53 -23.36 -8.08
N LYS A 20 -8.31 -23.48 -6.99
CA LYS A 20 -8.80 -22.32 -6.27
C LYS A 20 -7.62 -21.61 -5.59
N VAL A 21 -7.49 -20.29 -5.81
CA VAL A 21 -6.42 -19.44 -5.27
C VAL A 21 -6.92 -18.60 -4.11
N LEU A 22 -8.13 -18.02 -4.22
CA LEU A 22 -8.80 -17.30 -3.15
C LEU A 22 -10.21 -17.85 -2.94
N GLU A 23 -10.67 -17.86 -1.70
CA GLU A 23 -12.01 -18.32 -1.36
C GLU A 23 -12.65 -17.41 -0.30
N ASN A 24 -13.78 -16.77 -0.68
CA ASN A 24 -14.63 -15.94 0.17
C ASN A 24 -13.83 -14.87 0.97
N VAL A 25 -12.96 -14.14 0.29
CA VAL A 25 -12.15 -13.09 0.90
C VAL A 25 -12.96 -11.81 1.03
N SER A 26 -13.15 -11.33 2.26
CA SER A 26 -13.86 -10.08 2.54
C SER A 26 -13.00 -9.15 3.39
N ILE A 27 -12.89 -7.87 2.96
CA ILE A 27 -12.05 -6.83 3.59
C ILE A 27 -12.75 -5.48 3.43
N ASP A 28 -12.79 -4.69 4.50
CA ASP A 28 -13.26 -3.29 4.49
C ASP A 28 -12.07 -2.34 4.69
N LEU A 29 -12.01 -1.26 3.91
CA LEU A 29 -11.11 -0.13 4.12
C LEU A 29 -11.90 1.14 4.34
N TYR A 30 -11.67 1.82 5.46
CA TYR A 30 -12.34 3.08 5.79
C TYR A 30 -11.53 4.30 5.35
N GLU A 31 -12.19 5.45 5.37
CA GLU A 31 -11.56 6.71 4.99
C GLU A 31 -10.33 7.04 5.88
N ASN A 32 -9.21 7.39 5.23
CA ASN A 32 -7.93 7.71 5.88
C ASN A 32 -7.39 6.58 6.77
N GLU A 33 -7.75 5.36 6.49
CA GLU A 33 -7.27 4.18 7.19
C GLU A 33 -6.10 3.54 6.45
N LEU A 34 -5.16 2.98 7.20
CA LEU A 34 -4.05 2.19 6.69
C LEU A 34 -4.23 0.75 7.17
N ILE A 35 -4.59 -0.17 6.27
CA ILE A 35 -4.75 -1.59 6.58
C ILE A 35 -3.68 -2.43 5.90
N CYS A 36 -3.31 -3.52 6.55
CA CYS A 36 -2.35 -4.50 6.05
C CYS A 36 -3.03 -5.83 5.71
N ILE A 37 -2.65 -6.43 4.58
CA ILE A 37 -2.84 -7.86 4.33
C ILE A 37 -1.50 -8.55 4.58
N LEU A 38 -1.45 -9.30 5.68
CA LEU A 38 -0.29 -10.10 6.06
C LEU A 38 -0.53 -11.56 5.66
N GLY A 39 0.49 -12.22 5.14
CA GLY A 39 0.39 -13.64 4.82
C GLY A 39 1.65 -14.16 4.15
N VAL A 40 1.80 -15.49 4.17
CA VAL A 40 2.94 -16.18 3.56
C VAL A 40 2.98 -15.99 2.03
N SER A 41 4.14 -16.21 1.44
CA SER A 41 4.27 -16.20 -0.03
C SER A 41 3.36 -17.25 -0.66
N GLY A 42 2.70 -16.89 -1.76
CA GLY A 42 1.78 -17.81 -2.46
C GLY A 42 0.35 -17.86 -1.92
N ALA A 43 0.00 -17.15 -0.82
CA ALA A 43 -1.37 -17.13 -0.28
C ALA A 43 -2.39 -16.37 -1.14
N GLY A 44 -2.01 -15.82 -2.31
CA GLY A 44 -2.93 -15.11 -3.20
C GLY A 44 -3.01 -13.59 -3.03
N LYS A 45 -2.12 -12.98 -2.23
CA LYS A 45 -2.14 -11.53 -1.95
C LYS A 45 -2.10 -10.66 -3.21
N THR A 46 -1.13 -10.90 -4.10
CA THR A 46 -1.00 -10.16 -5.37
C THR A 46 -2.19 -10.43 -6.30
N THR A 47 -2.75 -11.64 -6.28
CA THR A 47 -3.99 -11.97 -7.01
C THR A 47 -5.16 -11.12 -6.53
N LEU A 48 -5.33 -10.98 -5.21
CA LEU A 48 -6.34 -10.11 -4.62
C LEU A 48 -6.14 -8.65 -5.04
N PHE A 49 -4.90 -8.15 -5.02
CA PHE A 49 -4.61 -6.79 -5.47
C PHE A 49 -4.91 -6.57 -6.95
N ASN A 50 -4.62 -7.55 -7.81
CA ASN A 50 -4.96 -7.47 -9.22
C ASN A 50 -6.48 -7.41 -9.45
N ILE A 51 -7.27 -8.13 -8.64
CA ILE A 51 -8.74 -8.04 -8.67
C ILE A 51 -9.20 -6.65 -8.24
N VAL A 52 -8.70 -6.13 -7.11
CA VAL A 52 -9.07 -4.79 -6.60
C VAL A 52 -8.65 -3.69 -7.57
N ALA A 53 -7.53 -3.85 -8.27
CA ALA A 53 -7.07 -2.91 -9.29
C ALA A 53 -7.87 -2.98 -10.61
N GLY A 54 -8.78 -3.95 -10.76
CA GLY A 54 -9.54 -4.19 -11.98
C GLY A 54 -8.73 -4.84 -13.10
N LEU A 55 -7.54 -5.39 -12.79
CA LEU A 55 -6.68 -6.08 -13.75
C LEU A 55 -7.08 -7.55 -13.96
N LEU A 56 -7.89 -8.08 -13.04
CA LEU A 56 -8.35 -9.45 -13.03
C LEU A 56 -9.80 -9.47 -12.55
N GLU A 57 -10.67 -10.24 -13.21
CA GLU A 57 -12.05 -10.44 -12.77
C GLU A 57 -12.13 -11.66 -11.84
N PRO A 58 -12.81 -11.56 -10.68
CA PRO A 58 -13.03 -12.70 -9.80
C PRO A 58 -14.10 -13.66 -10.36
N ASP A 59 -14.05 -14.94 -9.98
CA ASP A 59 -15.10 -15.91 -10.29
C ASP A 59 -16.38 -15.63 -9.50
N GLY A 60 -16.26 -15.01 -8.33
CA GLY A 60 -17.37 -14.63 -7.46
C GLY A 60 -17.00 -13.50 -6.51
N GLY A 61 -18.03 -12.83 -5.99
CA GLY A 61 -17.87 -11.66 -5.15
C GLY A 61 -17.72 -10.36 -5.93
N ASN A 62 -17.58 -9.26 -5.22
CA ASN A 62 -17.46 -7.94 -5.81
C ASN A 62 -16.53 -7.00 -5.01
N VAL A 63 -15.98 -6.03 -5.71
CA VAL A 63 -15.21 -4.92 -5.14
C VAL A 63 -16.00 -3.64 -5.36
N GLU A 64 -16.28 -2.93 -4.28
CA GLU A 64 -16.99 -1.65 -4.32
C GLU A 64 -16.09 -0.52 -3.81
N MET A 65 -16.09 0.60 -4.51
CA MET A 65 -15.40 1.83 -4.09
C MET A 65 -16.41 2.98 -4.03
N ASP A 66 -16.53 3.63 -2.86
CA ASP A 66 -17.56 4.65 -2.60
C ASP A 66 -18.98 4.15 -2.99
N GLY A 67 -19.28 2.85 -2.84
CA GLY A 67 -20.56 2.20 -3.19
C GLY A 67 -20.73 1.83 -4.67
N GLU A 68 -19.78 2.13 -5.54
CA GLU A 68 -19.78 1.72 -6.95
C GLU A 68 -19.01 0.43 -7.15
N ASN A 69 -19.60 -0.56 -7.83
CA ASN A 69 -18.88 -1.78 -8.23
C ASN A 69 -17.79 -1.46 -9.25
N ILE A 70 -16.56 -1.87 -8.96
CA ILE A 70 -15.36 -1.61 -9.77
C ILE A 70 -14.72 -2.89 -10.35
N ASN A 71 -15.37 -4.06 -10.31
CA ASN A 71 -14.85 -5.30 -10.92
C ASN A 71 -14.47 -5.05 -12.38
N GLY A 72 -13.26 -5.46 -12.78
CA GLY A 72 -12.74 -5.29 -14.14
C GLY A 72 -12.51 -3.84 -14.58
N LYS A 73 -12.75 -2.84 -13.72
CA LYS A 73 -12.59 -1.42 -14.05
C LYS A 73 -11.22 -0.89 -13.62
N CYS A 74 -10.24 -0.95 -14.51
CA CYS A 74 -8.91 -0.37 -14.26
C CYS A 74 -8.96 1.14 -14.01
N GLY A 75 -8.00 1.62 -13.21
CA GLY A 75 -7.80 3.07 -13.01
C GLY A 75 -8.67 3.72 -11.93
N LYS A 76 -9.47 2.96 -11.20
CA LYS A 76 -10.24 3.45 -10.04
C LYS A 76 -9.39 3.62 -8.80
N VAL A 77 -8.42 2.74 -8.57
CA VAL A 77 -7.47 2.78 -7.45
C VAL A 77 -6.05 2.98 -7.94
N SER A 78 -5.18 3.54 -7.09
CA SER A 78 -3.75 3.62 -7.37
C SER A 78 -3.09 2.29 -7.01
N TYR A 79 -2.14 1.82 -7.81
CA TYR A 79 -1.43 0.58 -7.56
C TYR A 79 0.09 0.76 -7.66
N MET A 80 0.79 0.59 -6.54
CA MET A 80 2.24 0.51 -6.46
C MET A 80 2.65 -0.96 -6.40
N LEU A 81 3.30 -1.42 -7.45
CA LEU A 81 3.82 -2.78 -7.54
C LEU A 81 5.09 -2.93 -6.68
N GLN A 82 5.46 -4.16 -6.34
CA GLN A 82 6.63 -4.50 -5.53
C GLN A 82 7.94 -3.86 -6.06
N LYS A 83 8.13 -3.87 -7.39
CA LYS A 83 9.23 -3.14 -8.05
C LYS A 83 8.82 -1.70 -8.28
N ASP A 84 9.75 -0.75 -8.14
CA ASP A 84 9.48 0.68 -8.34
C ASP A 84 9.01 1.03 -9.77
N LEU A 85 9.39 0.23 -10.76
CA LEU A 85 9.04 0.38 -12.18
C LEU A 85 9.15 1.82 -12.68
N LEU A 86 10.15 2.56 -12.19
CA LEU A 86 10.48 3.86 -12.75
C LEU A 86 11.07 3.68 -14.15
N LEU A 87 10.61 4.48 -15.09
CA LEU A 87 11.08 4.45 -16.47
C LEU A 87 12.54 4.94 -16.53
N PRO A 88 13.52 4.09 -16.86
CA PRO A 88 14.95 4.42 -16.72
C PRO A 88 15.41 5.54 -17.64
N HIS A 89 14.72 5.75 -18.77
CA HIS A 89 15.00 6.78 -19.77
C HIS A 89 14.26 8.10 -19.50
N LYS A 90 13.47 8.20 -18.41
CA LYS A 90 12.78 9.43 -18.00
C LYS A 90 13.39 10.00 -16.72
N ARG A 91 13.42 11.32 -16.61
CA ARG A 91 13.78 12.01 -15.37
C ARG A 91 12.77 11.70 -14.26
N ILE A 92 13.14 11.88 -13.01
CA ILE A 92 12.27 11.59 -11.86
C ILE A 92 10.99 12.42 -11.91
N ILE A 93 11.08 13.71 -12.25
CA ILE A 93 9.88 14.55 -12.41
C ILE A 93 8.92 14.00 -13.48
N ASP A 94 9.45 13.45 -14.59
CA ASP A 94 8.62 12.86 -15.65
C ASP A 94 8.03 11.51 -15.25
N ASN A 95 8.73 10.72 -14.43
CA ASN A 95 8.19 9.50 -13.85
C ASN A 95 7.03 9.80 -12.91
N VAL A 96 7.24 10.75 -12.01
CA VAL A 96 6.25 11.16 -10.99
C VAL A 96 5.02 11.80 -11.63
N ALA A 97 5.21 12.67 -12.63
CA ALA A 97 4.12 13.36 -13.32
C ALA A 97 3.39 12.48 -14.36
N LEU A 98 3.89 11.28 -14.66
CA LEU A 98 3.33 10.41 -15.71
C LEU A 98 1.83 10.15 -15.58
N PRO A 99 1.28 9.86 -14.39
CA PRO A 99 -0.17 9.63 -14.23
C PRO A 99 -1.02 10.83 -14.66
N LEU A 100 -0.56 12.05 -14.41
CA LEU A 100 -1.26 13.25 -14.80
C LEU A 100 -1.26 13.41 -16.33
N VAL A 101 -0.13 13.09 -16.97
CA VAL A 101 -0.03 13.10 -18.44
C VAL A 101 -0.97 12.06 -19.08
N ILE A 102 -1.06 10.85 -18.50
CA ILE A 102 -1.98 9.79 -18.95
C ILE A 102 -3.44 10.25 -18.82
N LYS A 103 -3.76 11.06 -17.81
CA LYS A 103 -5.10 11.66 -17.62
C LYS A 103 -5.38 12.87 -18.54
N GLY A 104 -4.46 13.21 -19.42
CA GLY A 104 -4.64 14.28 -20.43
C GLY A 104 -4.01 15.62 -20.08
N GLU A 105 -3.33 15.76 -18.93
CA GLU A 105 -2.59 17.01 -18.66
C GLU A 105 -1.38 17.15 -19.58
N ASN A 106 -1.11 18.37 -20.04
CA ASN A 106 0.12 18.59 -20.78
C ASN A 106 1.36 18.42 -19.88
N LYS A 107 2.47 18.02 -20.46
CA LYS A 107 3.70 17.66 -19.75
C LYS A 107 4.23 18.79 -18.84
N LYS A 108 4.14 20.05 -19.28
CA LYS A 108 4.60 21.20 -18.50
C LYS A 108 3.76 21.38 -17.26
N LYS A 109 2.43 21.41 -17.41
CA LYS A 109 1.48 21.53 -16.29
C LYS A 109 1.57 20.35 -15.34
N ALA A 110 1.69 19.12 -15.84
CA ALA A 110 1.87 17.92 -15.02
C ALA A 110 3.13 18.00 -14.13
N ARG A 111 4.25 18.53 -14.65
CA ARG A 111 5.47 18.78 -13.87
C ARG A 111 5.27 19.88 -12.82
N GLU A 112 4.57 20.95 -13.16
CA GLU A 112 4.26 22.05 -12.22
C GLU A 112 3.41 21.55 -11.05
N ILE A 113 2.42 20.67 -11.31
CA ILE A 113 1.58 20.03 -10.27
C ILE A 113 2.43 19.09 -9.40
N ALA A 114 3.33 18.31 -9.99
CA ALA A 114 4.13 17.33 -9.26
C ALA A 114 5.23 17.95 -8.39
N LYS A 115 5.83 19.05 -8.85
CA LYS A 115 7.04 19.65 -8.24
C LYS A 115 6.91 19.99 -6.73
N PRO A 116 5.82 20.59 -6.22
CA PRO A 116 5.67 20.90 -4.80
C PRO A 116 5.78 19.69 -3.87
N TYR A 117 5.38 18.51 -4.33
CA TYR A 117 5.41 17.28 -3.53
C TYR A 117 6.81 16.69 -3.34
N PHE A 118 7.80 17.09 -4.14
CA PHE A 118 9.17 16.55 -4.02
C PHE A 118 9.76 16.81 -2.65
N LYS A 119 9.54 17.99 -2.07
CA LYS A 119 9.98 18.32 -0.71
C LYS A 119 9.33 17.42 0.33
N ASP A 120 8.01 17.27 0.27
CA ASP A 120 7.25 16.46 1.22
C ASP A 120 7.66 14.97 1.16
N PHE A 121 7.97 14.48 -0.05
CA PHE A 121 8.42 13.11 -0.26
C PHE A 121 9.93 12.92 -0.06
N GLY A 122 10.68 13.98 0.36
CA GLY A 122 12.12 13.91 0.60
C GLY A 122 12.92 13.63 -0.67
N LEU A 123 12.47 14.18 -1.80
CA LEU A 123 13.06 14.05 -3.14
C LEU A 123 13.55 15.39 -3.69
N GLU A 124 13.58 16.45 -2.89
CA GLU A 124 14.02 17.80 -3.29
C GLU A 124 15.40 17.74 -3.94
N GLY A 125 15.55 18.41 -5.10
CA GLY A 125 16.79 18.43 -5.89
C GLY A 125 16.99 17.21 -6.81
N THR A 126 16.08 16.22 -6.80
CA THR A 126 16.21 15.02 -7.66
C THR A 126 15.37 15.09 -8.93
N GLU A 127 14.62 16.15 -9.14
CA GLU A 127 13.63 16.30 -10.21
C GLU A 127 14.22 16.00 -11.58
N ASN A 128 15.44 16.47 -11.82
CA ASN A 128 16.14 16.33 -13.10
C ASN A 128 17.03 15.10 -13.21
N LEU A 129 17.15 14.31 -12.14
CA LEU A 129 17.93 13.09 -12.13
C LEU A 129 17.20 11.94 -12.82
N TYR A 130 17.96 10.92 -13.22
CA TYR A 130 17.45 9.64 -13.73
C TYR A 130 17.36 8.62 -12.58
N PRO A 131 16.50 7.58 -12.67
CA PRO A 131 16.36 6.55 -11.63
C PRO A 131 17.68 5.91 -11.19
N SER A 132 18.62 5.73 -12.11
CA SER A 132 19.96 5.17 -11.84
C SER A 132 20.83 6.00 -10.89
N LYS A 133 20.48 7.28 -10.67
CA LYS A 133 21.19 8.19 -9.76
C LYS A 133 20.59 8.26 -8.36
N LEU A 134 19.47 7.53 -8.11
CA LEU A 134 18.77 7.51 -6.83
C LEU A 134 19.15 6.26 -6.03
N SER A 135 19.19 6.41 -4.69
CA SER A 135 19.24 5.25 -3.79
C SER A 135 17.93 4.43 -3.87
N GLY A 136 17.94 3.19 -3.38
CA GLY A 136 16.76 2.34 -3.34
C GLY A 136 15.57 3.01 -2.63
N GLY A 137 15.81 3.59 -1.46
CA GLY A 137 14.78 4.33 -0.71
C GLY A 137 14.24 5.56 -1.45
N MET A 138 15.09 6.29 -2.19
CA MET A 138 14.64 7.42 -3.00
C MET A 138 13.79 6.95 -4.19
N ARG A 139 14.14 5.82 -4.83
CA ARG A 139 13.30 5.25 -5.89
C ARG A 139 11.93 4.83 -5.36
N GLN A 140 11.87 4.20 -4.18
CA GLN A 140 10.59 3.83 -3.55
C GLN A 140 9.74 5.06 -3.24
N ARG A 141 10.33 6.14 -2.72
CA ARG A 141 9.62 7.41 -2.49
C ARG A 141 9.08 8.03 -3.79
N ALA A 142 9.85 7.97 -4.87
CA ALA A 142 9.42 8.45 -6.18
C ALA A 142 8.26 7.60 -6.75
N ALA A 143 8.31 6.28 -6.59
CA ALA A 143 7.23 5.38 -6.98
C ALA A 143 5.96 5.65 -6.15
N LEU A 144 6.09 5.87 -4.84
CA LEU A 144 4.96 6.24 -3.98
C LEU A 144 4.36 7.60 -4.36
N LEU A 145 5.19 8.61 -4.66
CA LEU A 145 4.71 9.91 -5.13
C LEU A 145 3.97 9.79 -6.47
N ARG A 146 4.49 8.97 -7.40
CA ARG A 146 3.78 8.65 -8.65
C ARG A 146 2.42 8.01 -8.38
N THR A 147 2.35 7.07 -7.43
CA THR A 147 1.12 6.39 -7.01
C THR A 147 0.11 7.38 -6.41
N TYR A 148 0.57 8.28 -5.55
CA TYR A 148 -0.25 9.35 -4.98
C TYR A 148 -0.84 10.28 -6.04
N LEU A 149 -0.04 10.70 -7.02
CA LEU A 149 -0.51 11.59 -8.11
C LEU A 149 -1.46 10.90 -9.10
N PHE A 150 -1.50 9.57 -9.11
CA PHE A 150 -2.50 8.84 -9.89
C PHE A 150 -3.89 8.99 -9.26
N SER A 151 -4.04 8.72 -7.95
CA SER A 151 -5.27 8.93 -7.19
C SER A 151 -4.91 9.15 -5.72
N SER A 152 -5.50 10.15 -5.11
CA SER A 152 -5.33 10.45 -3.69
C SER A 152 -6.35 9.76 -2.79
N LYS A 153 -7.31 8.98 -3.33
CA LYS A 153 -8.39 8.36 -2.55
C LYS A 153 -7.99 7.03 -1.94
N VAL A 154 -7.68 6.06 -2.79
CA VAL A 154 -7.32 4.69 -2.39
C VAL A 154 -6.03 4.25 -3.08
N ALA A 155 -5.08 3.74 -2.33
CA ALA A 155 -3.86 3.14 -2.84
C ALA A 155 -3.68 1.70 -2.41
N LEU A 156 -3.21 0.88 -3.34
CA LEU A 156 -2.73 -0.47 -3.12
C LEU A 156 -1.20 -0.45 -3.17
N LEU A 157 -0.52 -0.96 -2.15
CA LEU A 157 0.93 -1.01 -2.09
C LEU A 157 1.38 -2.47 -1.90
N ASP A 158 1.99 -3.04 -2.93
CA ASP A 158 2.47 -4.42 -2.91
C ASP A 158 3.92 -4.48 -2.42
N GLU A 159 4.14 -4.93 -1.20
CA GLU A 159 5.44 -5.07 -0.53
C GLU A 159 6.34 -3.81 -0.69
N PRO A 160 5.86 -2.61 -0.32
CA PRO A 160 6.52 -1.35 -0.68
C PRO A 160 7.92 -1.16 -0.10
N PHE A 161 8.32 -1.97 0.88
CA PHE A 161 9.61 -1.85 1.56
C PHE A 161 10.50 -3.09 1.44
N SER A 162 10.08 -4.13 0.70
CA SER A 162 10.79 -5.42 0.62
C SER A 162 12.21 -5.32 0.03
N ALA A 163 12.46 -4.33 -0.83
CA ALA A 163 13.76 -4.13 -1.49
C ALA A 163 14.78 -3.31 -0.65
N LEU A 164 14.44 -2.97 0.61
CA LEU A 164 15.26 -2.12 1.47
C LEU A 164 15.95 -2.94 2.56
N ASP A 165 17.18 -2.54 2.92
CA ASP A 165 17.86 -3.05 4.11
C ASP A 165 17.18 -2.60 5.41
N ALA A 166 17.45 -3.30 6.52
CA ALA A 166 16.78 -3.07 7.80
C ALA A 166 16.94 -1.63 8.35
N ILE A 167 18.12 -1.02 8.19
CA ILE A 167 18.39 0.35 8.67
C ILE A 167 17.58 1.35 7.84
N THR A 168 17.56 1.19 6.53
CA THR A 168 16.78 2.02 5.62
C THR A 168 15.27 1.84 5.85
N LYS A 169 14.80 0.62 6.09
CA LYS A 169 13.40 0.32 6.43
C LYS A 169 12.94 1.13 7.66
N ASN A 170 13.68 1.12 8.76
CA ASN A 170 13.31 1.84 9.97
C ASN A 170 13.12 3.35 9.74
N LYS A 171 14.00 3.96 8.97
CA LYS A 171 13.91 5.38 8.61
C LYS A 171 12.72 5.68 7.70
N ILE A 172 12.46 4.81 6.73
CA ILE A 172 11.39 5.02 5.75
C ILE A 172 10.01 4.78 6.36
N HIS A 173 9.86 3.86 7.33
CA HIS A 173 8.59 3.62 8.03
C HIS A 173 8.12 4.87 8.77
N GLY A 174 8.98 5.53 9.55
CA GLY A 174 8.65 6.78 10.24
C GLY A 174 8.26 7.90 9.26
N TRP A 175 9.03 8.04 8.17
CA TRP A 175 8.69 8.98 7.11
C TRP A 175 7.35 8.64 6.45
N TYR A 176 7.10 7.36 6.13
CA TYR A 176 5.87 6.89 5.50
C TYR A 176 4.63 7.22 6.35
N LEU A 177 4.68 6.94 7.65
CA LEU A 177 3.57 7.27 8.55
C LEU A 177 3.30 8.78 8.62
N ASN A 178 4.36 9.60 8.61
CA ASN A 178 4.21 11.05 8.61
C ASN A 178 3.58 11.55 7.31
N ILE A 179 4.00 11.01 6.16
CA ILE A 179 3.43 11.42 4.86
C ILE A 179 1.98 10.96 4.74
N MET A 180 1.63 9.72 5.17
CA MET A 180 0.25 9.23 5.15
C MET A 180 -0.70 10.09 5.96
N LYS A 181 -0.29 10.55 7.16
CA LYS A 181 -1.07 11.52 7.96
C LYS A 181 -1.32 12.84 7.20
N LYS A 182 -0.32 13.30 6.44
CA LYS A 182 -0.40 14.57 5.69
C LYS A 182 -1.30 14.46 4.46
N ILE A 183 -1.17 13.39 3.68
CA ILE A 183 -1.89 13.23 2.40
C ILE A 183 -3.28 12.61 2.55
N LYS A 184 -3.62 12.09 3.73
CA LYS A 184 -4.94 11.52 4.06
C LYS A 184 -5.46 10.52 3.02
N MET A 185 -4.61 9.59 2.60
CA MET A 185 -4.94 8.56 1.62
C MET A 185 -5.31 7.26 2.33
N SER A 186 -6.46 6.68 1.97
CA SER A 186 -6.84 5.35 2.44
C SER A 186 -5.96 4.31 1.75
N THR A 187 -5.29 3.46 2.50
CA THR A 187 -4.27 2.57 1.94
C THR A 187 -4.45 1.14 2.39
N LEU A 188 -4.41 0.25 1.42
CA LEU A 188 -4.30 -1.19 1.61
C LEU A 188 -2.90 -1.61 1.17
N PHE A 189 -2.09 -2.18 2.08
CA PHE A 189 -0.77 -2.66 1.71
C PHE A 189 -0.57 -4.14 2.05
N ILE A 190 0.27 -4.78 1.25
CA ILE A 190 0.69 -6.16 1.43
C ILE A 190 2.10 -6.17 1.99
N THR A 191 2.33 -7.03 2.98
CA THR A 191 3.68 -7.41 3.41
C THR A 191 3.69 -8.86 3.93
N HIS A 192 4.87 -9.45 3.99
CA HIS A 192 5.12 -10.70 4.71
C HIS A 192 5.88 -10.46 6.04
N ASP A 193 6.20 -9.19 6.33
CA ASP A 193 6.93 -8.76 7.52
C ASP A 193 5.93 -8.36 8.62
N ILE A 194 5.93 -9.13 9.72
CA ILE A 194 5.03 -8.94 10.86
C ILE A 194 5.27 -7.57 11.51
N ASP A 195 6.53 -7.17 11.63
CA ASP A 195 6.89 -5.92 12.29
C ASP A 195 6.41 -4.72 11.47
N GLU A 196 6.53 -4.77 10.13
CA GLU A 196 5.92 -3.76 9.24
C GLU A 196 4.40 -3.69 9.41
N ALA A 197 3.73 -4.83 9.42
CA ALA A 197 2.27 -4.90 9.58
C ALA A 197 1.82 -4.22 10.88
N ILE A 198 2.48 -4.52 12.01
CA ILE A 198 2.14 -3.95 13.31
C ILE A 198 2.49 -2.45 13.38
N LEU A 199 3.66 -2.05 12.88
CA LEU A 199 4.12 -0.66 12.97
C LEU A 199 3.28 0.30 12.14
N LEU A 200 2.83 -0.15 10.96
CA LEU A 200 2.29 0.77 9.95
C LEU A 200 0.76 0.79 9.92
N SER A 201 0.07 -0.30 10.29
CA SER A 201 -1.37 -0.40 10.06
C SER A 201 -2.25 -0.01 11.24
N ASP A 202 -3.50 0.32 10.95
CA ASP A 202 -4.60 0.44 11.92
C ASP A 202 -5.26 -0.91 12.16
N ARG A 203 -5.32 -1.75 11.10
CA ARG A 203 -5.84 -3.12 11.15
C ARG A 203 -5.00 -4.03 10.26
N ILE A 204 -4.89 -5.27 10.68
CA ILE A 204 -4.20 -6.34 9.95
C ILE A 204 -5.22 -7.42 9.62
N TYR A 205 -5.33 -7.78 8.34
CA TYR A 205 -6.01 -8.98 7.88
C TYR A 205 -4.97 -10.06 7.61
N ILE A 206 -5.15 -11.24 8.17
CA ILE A 206 -4.26 -12.38 7.94
C ILE A 206 -4.87 -13.26 6.85
N LEU A 207 -4.16 -13.32 5.71
CA LEU A 207 -4.51 -14.16 4.57
C LEU A 207 -3.66 -15.44 4.63
N ALA A 208 -4.29 -16.58 4.87
CA ALA A 208 -3.59 -17.87 4.98
C ALA A 208 -4.37 -19.00 4.31
N GLY A 209 -3.68 -20.13 4.13
CA GLY A 209 -4.24 -21.33 3.51
C GLY A 209 -4.03 -21.42 2.00
N SER A 210 -4.47 -22.53 1.42
CA SER A 210 -4.53 -22.78 -0.02
C SER A 210 -5.81 -23.58 -0.29
N PRO A 211 -6.90 -22.91 -0.75
CA PRO A 211 -7.03 -21.51 -1.16
C PRO A 211 -6.86 -20.52 0.00
N GLY A 212 -6.38 -19.30 -0.35
CA GLY A 212 -6.22 -18.21 0.61
C GLY A 212 -7.55 -17.69 1.13
N LYS A 213 -7.66 -17.56 2.47
CA LYS A 213 -8.82 -17.03 3.18
C LYS A 213 -8.37 -16.02 4.23
N ILE A 214 -9.24 -15.09 4.59
CA ILE A 214 -9.01 -14.27 5.79
C ILE A 214 -9.29 -15.14 7.02
N VAL A 215 -8.22 -15.47 7.76
CA VAL A 215 -8.30 -16.31 8.96
C VAL A 215 -8.39 -15.50 10.24
N ALA A 216 -7.96 -14.24 10.22
CA ALA A 216 -8.08 -13.32 11.35
C ALA A 216 -8.05 -11.86 10.91
N GLN A 217 -8.66 -11.00 11.74
CA GLN A 217 -8.54 -9.54 11.68
C GLN A 217 -8.08 -9.04 13.05
N ILE A 218 -7.03 -8.26 13.09
CA ILE A 218 -6.43 -7.72 14.31
C ILE A 218 -6.44 -6.18 14.22
N ASN A 219 -7.03 -5.52 15.22
CA ASN A 219 -6.99 -4.07 15.35
C ASN A 219 -5.69 -3.67 16.07
N VAL A 220 -4.94 -2.76 15.47
CA VAL A 220 -3.67 -2.29 16.03
C VAL A 220 -3.86 -0.89 16.61
N ASP A 221 -3.67 -0.76 17.91
CA ASP A 221 -3.75 0.53 18.63
C ASP A 221 -2.38 0.86 19.25
N LEU A 222 -1.40 1.20 18.40
CA LEU A 222 -0.07 1.69 18.82
C LEU A 222 0.10 3.20 18.58
N LYS A 223 -0.79 3.84 17.83
CA LYS A 223 -0.65 5.23 17.38
C LYS A 223 -0.73 6.26 18.51
N ASN A 224 -1.35 5.94 19.64
CA ASN A 224 -1.40 6.84 20.82
C ASN A 224 -0.03 7.01 21.50
N SER A 225 0.90 6.08 21.30
CA SER A 225 2.27 6.18 21.79
C SER A 225 3.19 7.02 20.90
N GLN A 226 2.73 7.41 19.71
CA GLN A 226 3.53 8.01 18.63
C GLN A 226 3.58 9.55 18.65
N ASN A 227 2.94 10.22 19.63
CA ASN A 227 2.88 11.69 19.68
C ASN A 227 4.17 12.38 20.17
N LYS A 228 5.23 11.62 20.50
CA LYS A 228 6.52 12.14 21.01
C LYS A 228 7.71 11.71 20.15
N GLY A 229 7.72 12.05 18.86
CA GLY A 229 8.84 11.66 17.99
C GLY A 229 8.91 10.15 17.77
N TYR A 230 8.79 9.72 16.52
CA TYR A 230 8.69 8.29 16.18
C TYR A 230 10.02 7.59 16.43
N ASN A 231 10.16 6.87 17.54
CA ASN A 231 11.25 5.93 17.78
C ASN A 231 10.73 4.50 17.60
N ASN A 232 10.93 3.93 16.40
CA ASN A 232 10.51 2.57 16.08
C ASN A 232 11.08 1.54 17.07
N GLU A 233 12.29 1.75 17.58
CA GLU A 233 12.95 0.81 18.48
C GLU A 233 12.22 0.70 19.82
N GLU A 234 11.79 1.83 20.40
CA GLU A 234 11.01 1.81 21.64
C GLU A 234 9.64 1.14 21.46
N VAL A 235 9.00 1.38 20.29
CA VAL A 235 7.70 0.76 19.98
C VAL A 235 7.83 -0.75 19.82
N ILE A 236 8.86 -1.23 19.10
CA ILE A 236 9.12 -2.66 18.86
C ILE A 236 9.42 -3.40 20.18
N MET A 237 10.06 -2.75 21.14
CA MET A 237 10.37 -3.32 22.46
C MET A 237 9.20 -3.26 23.45
N SER A 238 8.09 -2.61 23.09
CA SER A 238 6.95 -2.49 24.00
C SER A 238 6.22 -3.83 24.19
N GLU A 239 5.70 -4.08 25.41
CA GLU A 239 4.89 -5.26 25.70
C GLU A 239 3.68 -5.39 24.75
N LYS A 240 3.08 -4.25 24.38
CA LYS A 240 1.92 -4.19 23.48
C LYS A 240 2.28 -4.69 22.08
N PHE A 241 3.45 -4.30 21.55
CA PHE A 241 3.96 -4.78 20.28
C PHE A 241 4.22 -6.29 20.29
N ILE A 242 4.89 -6.77 21.34
CA ILE A 242 5.19 -8.21 21.53
C ILE A 242 3.89 -9.01 21.61
N LYS A 243 2.85 -8.48 22.28
CA LYS A 243 1.54 -9.12 22.35
C LYS A 243 0.90 -9.28 20.97
N TYR A 244 0.89 -8.22 20.14
CA TYR A 244 0.40 -8.32 18.74
C TYR A 244 1.20 -9.33 17.93
N LYS A 245 2.53 -9.32 18.04
CA LYS A 245 3.38 -10.28 17.34
C LYS A 245 3.06 -11.73 17.71
N ARG A 246 2.88 -12.02 18.99
CA ARG A 246 2.47 -13.35 19.46
C ARG A 246 1.08 -13.74 18.98
N GLU A 247 0.15 -12.79 18.91
CA GLU A 247 -1.20 -13.04 18.41
C GLU A 247 -1.18 -13.40 16.93
N ILE A 248 -0.48 -12.62 16.11
CA ILE A 248 -0.33 -12.86 14.67
C ILE A 248 0.28 -14.22 14.36
N LEU A 249 1.36 -14.60 15.11
CA LEU A 249 2.06 -15.88 14.90
C LEU A 249 1.19 -17.13 15.13
N LYS A 250 0.01 -17.01 15.75
CA LYS A 250 -0.91 -18.14 15.89
C LYS A 250 -1.64 -18.50 14.61
N TYR A 251 -1.66 -17.60 13.62
CA TYR A 251 -2.41 -17.74 12.37
C TYR A 251 -1.53 -17.94 11.14
N LEU A 252 -0.20 -17.79 11.27
CA LEU A 252 0.78 -18.01 10.20
C LEU A 252 1.44 -19.38 10.33
#